data_955afe0c91aec4f043b4f2fee7d57084
#
_entry.id   955afe0c91aec4f043b4f2fee7d57084
#
_cell.length_a   1.000
_cell.length_b   1.000
_cell.length_c   1.000
_cell.angle_alpha   90.00
_cell.angle_beta   90.00
_cell.angle_gamma   90.00
#
_symmetry.space_group_name_H-M   'P 1'
#
loop_
_entity.id
_entity.type
_entity.pdbx_description
1 polymer ?
#
loop_
_entity_poly.entity_id
_entity_poly.type
_entity_poly.pdbx_seq_one_letter_code
_entity_poly.pdbx_strand_id
1 'polypeptide(L)'
;MTIRKLSRLVGLLGALCIAGAAAVAPLKLLGFDDMSCAAWNAAKDDQDLRGSHVIWIRGFLSGHNYGQQSQQVSSISSGTIENYVERYCTQNPKGTFSDAAMRLSDQFSGRNQPIRK
;
A
#
# COMPACT_ATOMS: atom_id res chain seq x y z
N MET A 1 -33.54 30.82 60.26
CA MET A 1 -33.84 30.30 58.92
C MET A 1 -32.55 29.95 58.22
N THR A 2 -32.28 28.66 58.17
CA THR A 2 -31.04 28.15 57.54
C THR A 2 -31.38 27.67 56.15
N ILE A 3 -30.90 28.39 55.17
CA ILE A 3 -31.02 27.96 53.80
C ILE A 3 -29.94 26.90 53.55
N ARG A 4 -30.37 25.66 53.47
CA ARG A 4 -29.49 24.56 53.07
C ARG A 4 -29.31 24.64 51.55
N LYS A 5 -28.19 25.13 51.13
CA LYS A 5 -27.76 24.99 49.77
C LYS A 5 -27.36 23.54 49.58
N LEU A 6 -28.19 22.76 48.97
CA LEU A 6 -27.77 21.47 48.42
C LEU A 6 -26.91 21.77 47.21
N SER A 7 -25.62 21.63 47.41
CA SER A 7 -24.69 21.52 46.29
C SER A 7 -24.92 20.17 45.63
N ARG A 8 -25.63 20.17 44.53
CA ARG A 8 -25.64 19.05 43.63
C ARG A 8 -24.30 19.03 42.90
N LEU A 9 -23.41 18.23 43.40
CA LEU A 9 -22.26 17.78 42.61
C LEU A 9 -22.80 16.91 41.49
N VAL A 10 -23.04 17.52 40.37
CA VAL A 10 -23.21 16.77 39.11
C VAL A 10 -21.83 16.26 38.73
N GLY A 11 -21.56 15.04 39.11
CA GLY A 11 -20.42 14.32 38.65
C GLY A 11 -20.58 14.12 37.14
N LEU A 12 -19.87 14.93 36.35
CA LEU A 12 -19.70 14.67 34.95
C LEU A 12 -18.80 13.44 34.84
N LEU A 13 -19.42 12.26 34.78
CA LEU A 13 -18.72 11.07 34.27
C LEU A 13 -18.48 11.35 32.78
N GLY A 14 -17.35 11.97 32.46
CA GLY A 14 -16.84 11.99 31.12
C GLY A 14 -16.56 10.54 30.73
N ALA A 15 -17.44 9.97 29.92
CA ALA A 15 -17.13 8.73 29.23
C ALA A 15 -15.93 9.03 28.34
N LEU A 16 -14.74 8.66 28.79
CA LEU A 16 -13.55 8.65 27.99
C LEU A 16 -13.74 7.56 26.95
N CYS A 17 -14.37 7.89 25.82
CA CYS A 17 -14.32 7.04 24.65
C CYS A 17 -12.85 7.04 24.18
N ILE A 18 -12.08 6.12 24.72
CA ILE A 18 -10.83 5.73 24.11
C ILE A 18 -11.24 5.03 22.82
N ALA A 19 -11.39 5.81 21.75
CA ALA A 19 -11.40 5.23 20.43
C ALA A 19 -10.01 4.63 20.25
N GLY A 20 -9.84 3.36 20.61
CA GLY A 20 -8.65 2.62 20.29
C GLY A 20 -8.48 2.71 18.79
N ALA A 21 -7.46 3.46 18.31
CA ALA A 21 -7.04 3.36 16.93
C ALA A 21 -6.78 1.88 16.70
N ALA A 22 -7.63 1.22 15.91
CA ALA A 22 -7.36 -0.14 15.48
C ALA A 22 -5.98 -0.14 14.85
N ALA A 23 -5.00 -0.78 15.49
CA ALA A 23 -3.68 -0.92 14.94
C ALA A 23 -3.83 -1.69 13.63
N VAL A 24 -3.62 -1.00 12.49
CA VAL A 24 -3.61 -1.63 11.18
C VAL A 24 -2.38 -2.51 11.15
N ALA A 25 -2.58 -3.80 10.95
CA ALA A 25 -1.46 -4.73 10.78
C ALA A 25 -0.60 -4.26 9.59
N PRO A 26 0.74 -4.37 9.69
CA PRO A 26 1.61 -4.05 8.57
C PRO A 26 1.24 -4.87 7.34
N LEU A 27 1.28 -4.24 6.18
CA LEU A 27 1.02 -4.93 4.91
C LEU A 27 2.09 -6.00 4.69
N LYS A 28 1.64 -7.25 4.56
CA LYS A 28 2.51 -8.37 4.18
C LYS A 28 2.33 -8.66 2.71
N LEU A 29 3.40 -8.50 1.97
CA LEU A 29 3.46 -8.89 0.57
C LEU A 29 4.11 -10.27 0.48
N LEU A 30 3.45 -11.17 -0.20
CA LEU A 30 3.95 -12.52 -0.46
C LEU A 30 4.56 -12.52 -1.86
N GLY A 31 5.85 -12.75 -1.94
CA GLY A 31 6.57 -12.70 -3.20
C GLY A 31 7.95 -13.35 -3.07
N PHE A 32 8.93 -12.73 -3.66
CA PHE A 32 10.31 -13.18 -3.57
C PHE A 32 10.92 -12.86 -2.21
N ASP A 33 11.93 -13.62 -1.79
CA ASP A 33 12.68 -13.35 -0.58
C ASP A 33 13.35 -11.97 -0.63
N ASP A 34 13.81 -11.56 -1.81
CA ASP A 34 14.37 -10.25 -2.07
C ASP A 34 13.50 -9.50 -3.09
N MET A 35 12.74 -8.52 -2.59
CA MET A 35 11.89 -7.63 -3.37
C MET A 35 12.55 -6.26 -3.63
N SER A 36 13.85 -6.13 -3.38
CA SER A 36 14.56 -4.87 -3.52
C SER A 36 14.71 -4.42 -4.98
N CYS A 37 14.88 -3.13 -5.16
CA CYS A 37 15.30 -2.58 -6.45
C CYS A 37 16.66 -3.11 -6.89
N ALA A 38 17.55 -3.44 -5.93
CA ALA A 38 18.81 -4.11 -6.25
C ALA A 38 18.60 -5.48 -6.90
N ALA A 39 17.66 -6.28 -6.38
CA ALA A 39 17.28 -7.57 -7.00
C ALA A 39 16.66 -7.38 -8.39
N TRP A 40 15.82 -6.38 -8.55
CA TRP A 40 15.27 -6.01 -9.86
C TRP A 40 16.38 -5.67 -10.86
N ASN A 41 17.33 -4.85 -10.47
CA ASN A 41 18.44 -4.44 -11.31
C ASN A 41 19.38 -5.61 -11.64
N ALA A 42 19.63 -6.49 -10.66
CA ALA A 42 20.46 -7.68 -10.87
C ALA A 42 19.85 -8.68 -11.87
N ALA A 43 18.52 -8.68 -12.00
CA ALA A 43 17.81 -9.53 -12.95
C ALA A 43 17.74 -8.96 -14.37
N LYS A 44 18.40 -7.83 -14.64
CA LYS A 44 18.32 -7.14 -15.93
C LYS A 44 18.66 -8.00 -17.12
N ASP A 45 19.68 -8.82 -17.00
CA ASP A 45 20.18 -9.71 -18.08
C ASP A 45 19.69 -11.16 -17.93
N ASP A 46 18.85 -11.44 -16.94
CA ASP A 46 18.20 -12.72 -16.72
C ASP A 46 16.71 -12.61 -17.06
N GLN A 47 16.36 -12.99 -18.28
CA GLN A 47 14.99 -12.84 -18.79
C GLN A 47 13.97 -13.67 -18.01
N ASP A 48 14.35 -14.86 -17.53
CA ASP A 48 13.45 -15.72 -16.78
C ASP A 48 13.15 -15.12 -15.41
N LEU A 49 14.15 -14.62 -14.71
CA LEU A 49 13.98 -13.97 -13.43
C LEU A 49 13.23 -12.64 -13.58
N ARG A 50 13.58 -11.84 -14.57
CA ARG A 50 12.86 -10.60 -14.87
C ARG A 50 11.40 -10.87 -15.23
N GLY A 51 11.15 -11.90 -16.04
CA GLY A 51 9.79 -12.35 -16.37
C GLY A 51 9.00 -12.77 -15.13
N SER A 52 9.64 -13.46 -14.19
CA SER A 52 9.04 -13.85 -12.92
C SER A 52 8.67 -12.63 -12.07
N HIS A 53 9.53 -11.63 -12.00
CA HIS A 53 9.22 -10.36 -11.33
C HIS A 53 8.01 -9.66 -11.95
N VAL A 54 7.95 -9.59 -13.27
CA VAL A 54 6.82 -8.99 -13.99
C VAL A 54 5.52 -9.76 -13.75
N ILE A 55 5.56 -11.08 -13.75
CA ILE A 55 4.39 -11.93 -13.46
C ILE A 55 3.91 -11.72 -12.03
N TRP A 56 4.81 -11.60 -11.06
CA TRP A 56 4.42 -11.25 -9.69
C TRP A 56 3.69 -9.91 -9.64
N ILE A 57 4.20 -8.90 -10.33
CA ILE A 57 3.56 -7.57 -10.39
C ILE A 57 2.17 -7.67 -11.04
N ARG A 58 2.03 -8.44 -12.12
CA ARG A 58 0.72 -8.66 -12.74
C ARG A 58 -0.26 -9.35 -11.80
N GLY A 59 0.21 -10.32 -11.02
CA GLY A 59 -0.59 -10.95 -9.97
C GLY A 59 -1.01 -9.97 -8.88
N PHE A 60 -0.10 -9.11 -8.47
CA PHE A 60 -0.40 -8.02 -7.53
C PHE A 60 -1.51 -7.09 -8.08
N LEU A 61 -1.39 -6.67 -9.34
CA LEU A 61 -2.38 -5.82 -9.98
C LEU A 61 -3.74 -6.53 -10.14
N SER A 62 -3.73 -7.84 -10.42
CA SER A 62 -4.95 -8.64 -10.46
C SER A 62 -5.62 -8.73 -9.09
N GLY A 63 -4.83 -8.89 -8.03
CA GLY A 63 -5.32 -8.84 -6.65
C GLY A 63 -5.90 -7.48 -6.28
N HIS A 64 -5.25 -6.40 -6.72
CA HIS A 64 -5.80 -5.05 -6.58
C HIS A 64 -7.19 -4.95 -7.25
N ASN A 65 -7.30 -5.41 -8.49
CA ASN A 65 -8.55 -5.37 -9.23
C ASN A 65 -9.66 -6.20 -8.57
N TYR A 66 -9.28 -7.35 -8.03
CA TYR A 66 -10.20 -8.21 -7.28
C TYR A 66 -10.74 -7.50 -6.02
N GLY A 67 -9.88 -6.81 -5.29
CA GLY A 67 -10.24 -6.11 -4.05
C GLY A 67 -10.85 -4.73 -4.28
N GLN A 68 -10.64 -4.11 -5.44
CA GLN A 68 -11.07 -2.75 -5.76
C GLN A 68 -11.72 -2.69 -7.15
N GLN A 69 -12.84 -3.37 -7.30
CA GLN A 69 -13.51 -3.53 -8.60
C GLN A 69 -13.99 -2.21 -9.20
N SER A 70 -14.26 -1.20 -8.39
CA SER A 70 -14.63 0.15 -8.86
C SER A 70 -13.45 1.00 -9.34
N GLN A 71 -12.23 0.57 -9.08
CA GLN A 71 -10.98 1.28 -9.40
C GLN A 71 -9.92 0.33 -9.94
N GLN A 72 -10.30 -0.39 -10.98
CA GLN A 72 -9.42 -1.39 -11.57
C GLN A 72 -8.29 -0.74 -12.39
N VAL A 73 -7.13 -1.35 -12.31
CA VAL A 73 -6.07 -1.11 -13.29
C VAL A 73 -6.52 -1.67 -14.61
N SER A 74 -6.49 -0.85 -15.64
CA SER A 74 -6.78 -1.28 -17.01
C SER A 74 -5.74 -2.27 -17.52
N SER A 75 -6.02 -2.92 -18.61
CA SER A 75 -5.07 -3.79 -19.29
C SER A 75 -3.74 -3.05 -19.55
N ILE A 76 -2.66 -3.62 -19.05
CA ILE A 76 -1.32 -3.03 -19.12
C ILE A 76 -0.33 -4.05 -19.68
N SER A 77 0.54 -3.61 -20.57
CA SER A 77 1.55 -4.47 -21.17
C SER A 77 2.72 -4.76 -20.21
N SER A 78 3.38 -5.88 -20.40
CA SER A 78 4.60 -6.20 -19.64
C SER A 78 5.69 -5.15 -19.85
N GLY A 79 5.83 -4.61 -21.05
CA GLY A 79 6.78 -3.54 -21.34
C GLY A 79 6.49 -2.25 -20.56
N THR A 80 5.23 -1.89 -20.40
CA THR A 80 4.84 -0.74 -19.57
C THR A 80 5.18 -0.98 -18.09
N ILE A 81 4.94 -2.18 -17.59
CA ILE A 81 5.30 -2.57 -16.22
C ILE A 81 6.83 -2.45 -16.03
N GLU A 82 7.60 -3.05 -16.93
CA GLU A 82 9.06 -3.02 -16.86
C GLU A 82 9.61 -1.60 -16.88
N ASN A 83 9.13 -0.77 -17.79
CA ASN A 83 9.57 0.61 -17.90
C ASN A 83 9.24 1.43 -16.65
N TYR A 84 8.07 1.19 -16.08
CA TYR A 84 7.66 1.88 -14.86
C TYR A 84 8.54 1.50 -13.67
N VAL A 85 8.75 0.21 -13.46
CA VAL A 85 9.56 -0.30 -12.35
C VAL A 85 11.03 0.06 -12.52
N GLU A 86 11.55 0.00 -13.75
CA GLU A 86 12.91 0.42 -14.07
C GLU A 86 13.14 1.88 -13.68
N ARG A 87 12.21 2.76 -14.05
CA ARG A 87 12.29 4.18 -13.69
C ARG A 87 12.21 4.38 -12.20
N TYR A 88 11.26 3.70 -11.55
CA TYR A 88 11.12 3.77 -10.10
C TYR A 88 12.39 3.33 -9.39
N CYS A 89 12.95 2.20 -9.75
CA CYS A 89 14.15 1.66 -9.12
C CYS A 89 15.40 2.48 -9.42
N THR A 90 15.48 3.13 -10.59
CA THR A 90 16.55 4.08 -10.89
C THR A 90 16.49 5.30 -9.98
N GLN A 91 15.30 5.82 -9.73
CA GLN A 91 15.09 6.97 -8.85
C GLN A 91 15.14 6.60 -7.36
N ASN A 92 14.91 5.35 -7.03
CA ASN A 92 14.84 4.84 -5.66
C ASN A 92 15.70 3.57 -5.51
N PRO A 93 17.02 3.69 -5.60
CA PRO A 93 17.90 2.53 -5.62
C PRO A 93 17.88 1.71 -4.31
N LYS A 94 17.45 2.33 -3.22
CA LYS A 94 17.25 1.67 -1.92
C LYS A 94 15.81 1.23 -1.67
N GLY A 95 14.94 1.43 -2.65
CA GLY A 95 13.53 1.04 -2.59
C GLY A 95 13.32 -0.43 -2.94
N THR A 96 12.05 -0.77 -3.13
CA THR A 96 11.64 -2.13 -3.53
C THR A 96 10.80 -2.08 -4.80
N PHE A 97 10.87 -3.10 -5.61
CA PHE A 97 9.99 -3.18 -6.78
C PHE A 97 8.53 -3.49 -6.39
N SER A 98 8.29 -3.96 -5.16
CA SER A 98 6.94 -4.05 -4.62
C SER A 98 6.33 -2.67 -4.35
N ASP A 99 7.11 -1.71 -3.87
CA ASP A 99 6.65 -0.32 -3.77
C ASP A 99 6.33 0.27 -5.15
N ALA A 100 7.14 -0.06 -6.14
CA ALA A 100 6.87 0.32 -7.52
C ALA A 100 5.54 -0.25 -8.02
N ALA A 101 5.23 -1.52 -7.70
CA ALA A 101 3.97 -2.15 -8.06
C ALA A 101 2.76 -1.46 -7.40
N MET A 102 2.88 -1.08 -6.14
CA MET A 102 1.84 -0.33 -5.43
C MET A 102 1.59 1.04 -6.08
N ARG A 103 2.65 1.78 -6.39
CA ARG A 103 2.54 3.07 -7.08
C ARG A 103 1.98 2.95 -8.49
N LEU A 104 2.34 1.87 -9.17
CA LEU A 104 1.79 1.57 -10.48
C LEU A 104 0.27 1.32 -10.40
N SER A 105 -0.17 0.57 -9.40
CA SER A 105 -1.62 0.36 -9.19
C SER A 105 -2.35 1.66 -8.90
N ASP A 106 -1.76 2.57 -8.12
CA ASP A 106 -2.34 3.89 -7.86
C ASP A 106 -2.49 4.71 -9.14
N GLN A 107 -1.44 4.76 -9.92
CA GLN A 107 -1.40 5.60 -11.12
C GLN A 107 -2.36 5.10 -12.20
N PHE A 108 -2.43 3.79 -12.41
CA PHE A 108 -3.21 3.19 -13.50
C PHE A 108 -4.62 2.75 -13.11
N SER A 109 -4.99 2.87 -11.85
CA SER A 109 -6.37 2.59 -11.37
C SER A 109 -7.29 3.82 -11.45
N GLY A 110 -6.81 4.94 -11.95
CA GLY A 110 -7.56 6.19 -11.98
C GLY A 110 -7.69 6.88 -10.62
N ARG A 111 -6.93 6.45 -9.62
CA ARG A 111 -6.86 7.14 -8.34
C ARG A 111 -5.95 8.36 -8.45
N ASN A 112 -6.44 9.48 -7.94
CA ASN A 112 -5.63 10.68 -7.79
C ASN A 112 -4.88 10.73 -6.45
N GLN A 113 -5.05 9.72 -5.61
CA GLN A 113 -4.48 9.63 -4.28
C GLN A 113 -3.66 8.35 -4.14
N PRO A 114 -2.45 8.42 -3.57
CA PRO A 114 -1.65 7.23 -3.34
C PRO A 114 -2.38 6.23 -2.44
N ILE A 115 -2.14 4.95 -2.65
CA ILE A 115 -2.54 3.93 -1.67
C ILE A 115 -1.82 4.27 -0.36
N ARG A 116 -2.57 4.32 0.70
CA ARG A 116 -2.00 4.64 2.01
C ARG A 116 -0.89 3.67 2.37
N LYS A 117 0.22 4.26 2.72
CA LYS A 117 1.36 3.54 3.30
C LYS A 117 0.98 2.91 4.63
#